data_f66c0b5dd9db1d0df416efc0e89da0ec
#
_entry.id   f66c0b5dd9db1d0df416efc0e89da0ec
#
_cell.length_a   1.000
_cell.length_b   1.000
_cell.length_c   1.000
_cell.angle_alpha   90.00
_cell.angle_beta   90.00
_cell.angle_gamma   90.00
#
_symmetry.space_group_name_H-M   'P 1'
#
loop_
_entity.id
_entity.type
_entity.pdbx_description
1 polymer ?
#
loop_
_entity_poly.entity_id
_entity_poly.type
_entity_poly.pdbx_seq_one_letter_code
_entity_poly.pdbx_strand_id
1 'polypeptide(L)'
;MNSLTIQRQDGNVPASLAGLDHVSGIIFYLAQADIPAAFRTNPVAAVSTIDKAVELGINPNADNAPWAIKLVHYHLSEIFRQNSGISLYVGLFTKPQEAFDYAEVKTMQNFADGRIRQIGIWSGDTVLTETNLASMQAVADALDAQAAPLSILYAPKVANHASMPTGLAVSYNRVSVVIAQAGIDPQSDGTPETGAALYASNQNSGHASVSCLGLCLGMLSRAAVHQSISWVKNFPSGISLPAMGDGVLVRNIDKAVLEGLDTNRYLFLTPIVGVAGSYWNDSHNMAPATSDYNAIERVRTMDKAVRGIRTYLTPELGSNIYIDPETGKMQQYTVEHLETVAQKALEDMEKAGELSGYQAKIDPEQDVLSTSTVEVVIKNVPVGVVRKMRVKIGYVKSLS
;
A
#
# COMPACT_ATOMS: atom_id res chain seq x y z
N MET A 1 39.35 -10.52 -44.94
CA MET A 1 38.95 -9.44 -44.02
C MET A 1 38.65 -10.06 -42.68
N ASN A 2 39.36 -9.62 -41.63
CA ASN A 2 39.02 -10.08 -40.29
C ASN A 2 37.86 -9.17 -39.80
N SER A 3 36.73 -9.80 -39.48
CA SER A 3 35.57 -9.10 -38.96
C SER A 3 35.21 -9.59 -37.54
N LEU A 4 35.01 -8.66 -36.62
CA LEU A 4 34.43 -8.95 -35.28
C LEU A 4 32.94 -8.70 -35.36
N THR A 5 32.14 -9.76 -35.10
CA THR A 5 30.69 -9.66 -35.00
C THR A 5 30.30 -9.74 -33.54
N ILE A 6 29.66 -8.68 -33.00
CA ILE A 6 29.11 -8.65 -31.65
C ILE A 6 27.61 -8.88 -31.76
N GLN A 7 27.13 -10.02 -31.27
CA GLN A 7 25.70 -10.27 -31.12
C GLN A 7 25.27 -9.97 -29.67
N ARG A 8 24.27 -9.07 -29.51
CA ARG A 8 23.62 -8.87 -28.23
C ARG A 8 22.59 -9.99 -28.05
N GLN A 9 22.72 -10.76 -26.98
CA GLN A 9 21.71 -11.73 -26.57
C GLN A 9 20.77 -11.05 -25.59
N ASP A 10 19.47 -11.20 -25.82
CA ASP A 10 18.39 -10.72 -24.95
C ASP A 10 17.70 -11.92 -24.28
N GLY A 11 17.13 -11.71 -23.09
CA GLY A 11 16.35 -12.75 -22.40
C GLY A 11 17.11 -13.67 -21.44
N ASN A 12 18.43 -13.51 -21.26
CA ASN A 12 19.24 -14.32 -20.35
C ASN A 12 19.38 -13.75 -18.93
N VAL A 13 18.78 -12.57 -18.66
CA VAL A 13 18.72 -12.00 -17.32
C VAL A 13 17.28 -12.13 -16.84
N PRO A 14 17.02 -12.73 -15.64
CA PRO A 14 15.69 -12.70 -15.07
C PRO A 14 15.19 -11.26 -15.11
N ALA A 15 14.02 -11.03 -15.72
CA ALA A 15 13.44 -9.70 -15.73
C ALA A 15 13.25 -9.27 -14.27
N SER A 16 13.94 -8.21 -13.86
CA SER A 16 13.74 -7.69 -12.52
C SER A 16 12.26 -7.36 -12.38
N LEU A 17 11.65 -7.64 -11.22
CA LEU A 17 10.27 -7.26 -10.90
C LEU A 17 10.13 -5.73 -10.75
N ALA A 18 11.13 -4.97 -11.18
CA ALA A 18 11.11 -3.53 -11.33
C ALA A 18 9.97 -3.14 -12.27
N GLY A 19 9.05 -2.32 -11.80
CA GLY A 19 7.89 -1.88 -12.58
C GLY A 19 6.55 -2.48 -12.16
N LEU A 20 6.49 -3.42 -11.20
CA LEU A 20 5.24 -3.97 -10.67
C LEU A 20 4.78 -3.31 -9.36
N ASP A 21 5.46 -2.30 -8.85
CA ASP A 21 5.14 -1.67 -7.56
C ASP A 21 3.84 -0.87 -7.58
N HIS A 22 3.32 -0.53 -8.78
CA HIS A 22 2.05 0.16 -9.00
C HIS A 22 0.84 -0.78 -9.06
N VAL A 23 1.04 -2.11 -9.18
CA VAL A 23 -0.06 -3.07 -9.31
C VAL A 23 -0.88 -3.09 -8.04
N SER A 24 -2.15 -2.74 -8.16
CA SER A 24 -3.05 -2.52 -7.03
C SER A 24 -4.36 -3.26 -7.18
N GLY A 25 -4.99 -3.58 -6.05
CA GLY A 25 -6.34 -4.12 -6.00
C GLY A 25 -7.26 -3.21 -5.18
N ILE A 26 -8.56 -3.28 -5.43
CA ILE A 26 -9.57 -2.67 -4.57
C ILE A 26 -10.77 -3.59 -4.43
N ILE A 27 -11.25 -3.75 -3.20
CA ILE A 27 -12.39 -4.59 -2.85
C ILE A 27 -13.52 -3.73 -2.31
N PHE A 28 -14.73 -4.02 -2.78
CA PHE A 28 -15.98 -3.49 -2.25
C PHE A 28 -16.91 -4.63 -1.87
N TYR A 29 -17.49 -4.55 -0.68
CA TYR A 29 -18.56 -5.44 -0.22
C TYR A 29 -19.91 -4.74 -0.42
N LEU A 30 -20.70 -5.25 -1.36
CA LEU A 30 -21.95 -4.64 -1.79
C LEU A 30 -23.14 -5.56 -1.50
N ALA A 31 -24.36 -5.01 -1.52
CA ALA A 31 -25.55 -5.84 -1.57
C ALA A 31 -25.56 -6.62 -2.90
N GLN A 32 -25.98 -7.89 -2.88
CA GLN A 32 -26.02 -8.75 -4.07
C GLN A 32 -26.79 -8.11 -5.24
N ALA A 33 -27.85 -7.34 -4.95
CA ALA A 33 -28.65 -6.66 -5.96
C ALA A 33 -27.88 -5.55 -6.69
N ASP A 34 -26.93 -4.90 -6.02
CA ASP A 34 -26.14 -3.78 -6.56
C ASP A 34 -24.93 -4.23 -7.38
N ILE A 35 -24.58 -5.52 -7.34
CA ILE A 35 -23.45 -6.05 -8.10
C ILE A 35 -23.80 -6.15 -9.60
N PRO A 36 -23.04 -5.47 -10.51
CA PRO A 36 -23.25 -5.56 -11.93
C PRO A 36 -23.15 -6.99 -12.48
N ALA A 37 -23.87 -7.30 -13.55
CA ALA A 37 -23.91 -8.63 -14.13
C ALA A 37 -22.52 -9.20 -14.48
N ALA A 38 -21.60 -8.36 -14.96
CA ALA A 38 -20.22 -8.76 -15.26
C ALA A 38 -19.46 -9.32 -14.05
N PHE A 39 -19.78 -8.85 -12.84
CA PHE A 39 -19.12 -9.28 -11.59
C PHE A 39 -19.86 -10.41 -10.87
N ARG A 40 -21.05 -10.79 -11.30
CA ARG A 40 -21.81 -11.88 -10.65
C ARG A 40 -21.22 -13.26 -10.94
N THR A 41 -20.63 -13.44 -12.11
CA THR A 41 -19.97 -14.70 -12.51
C THR A 41 -18.50 -14.70 -12.11
N ASN A 42 -17.80 -13.61 -12.36
CA ASN A 42 -16.40 -13.41 -12.00
C ASN A 42 -16.28 -12.15 -11.15
N PRO A 43 -16.19 -12.26 -9.83
CA PRO A 43 -16.25 -11.11 -8.94
C PRO A 43 -15.01 -10.19 -9.03
N VAL A 44 -14.00 -10.56 -9.82
CA VAL A 44 -12.76 -9.80 -10.02
C VAL A 44 -12.58 -9.48 -11.50
N ALA A 45 -12.20 -8.24 -11.80
CA ALA A 45 -11.85 -7.80 -13.14
C ALA A 45 -10.62 -6.90 -13.14
N ALA A 46 -9.80 -6.99 -14.20
CA ALA A 46 -8.75 -6.01 -14.47
C ALA A 46 -9.36 -4.78 -15.14
N VAL A 47 -9.10 -3.60 -14.61
CA VAL A 47 -9.65 -2.32 -15.09
C VAL A 47 -8.48 -1.39 -15.39
N SER A 48 -8.30 -1.04 -16.65
CA SER A 48 -7.21 -0.19 -17.11
C SER A 48 -7.59 1.29 -17.25
N THR A 49 -8.89 1.58 -17.35
CA THR A 49 -9.43 2.95 -17.50
C THR A 49 -10.79 3.04 -16.84
N ILE A 50 -11.23 4.28 -16.59
CA ILE A 50 -12.58 4.52 -16.04
C ILE A 50 -13.68 4.10 -17.05
N ASP A 51 -13.42 4.27 -18.34
CA ASP A 51 -14.37 3.85 -19.39
C ASP A 51 -14.55 2.32 -19.38
N LYS A 52 -13.46 1.57 -19.12
CA LYS A 52 -13.54 0.12 -18.95
C LYS A 52 -14.38 -0.28 -17.75
N ALA A 53 -14.31 0.48 -16.66
CA ALA A 53 -15.19 0.26 -15.51
C ALA A 53 -16.67 0.49 -15.87
N VAL A 54 -16.97 1.53 -16.66
CA VAL A 54 -18.33 1.82 -17.15
C VAL A 54 -18.86 0.69 -18.05
N GLU A 55 -18.04 0.16 -18.96
CA GLU A 55 -18.39 -1.00 -19.79
C GLU A 55 -18.71 -2.25 -18.95
N LEU A 56 -18.05 -2.45 -17.83
CA LEU A 56 -18.31 -3.54 -16.89
C LEU A 56 -19.54 -3.31 -16.00
N GLY A 57 -20.27 -2.21 -16.21
CA GLY A 57 -21.50 -1.88 -15.49
C GLY A 57 -21.29 -0.99 -14.25
N ILE A 58 -20.09 -0.47 -14.01
CA ILE A 58 -19.82 0.53 -12.96
C ILE A 58 -20.10 1.91 -13.56
N ASN A 59 -21.38 2.16 -13.92
CA ASN A 59 -21.82 3.39 -14.54
C ASN A 59 -22.61 4.27 -13.55
N PRO A 60 -22.06 5.41 -13.09
CA PRO A 60 -22.74 6.28 -12.14
C PRO A 60 -23.92 7.05 -12.76
N ASN A 61 -23.96 7.15 -14.09
CA ASN A 61 -24.96 7.90 -14.85
C ASN A 61 -26.07 7.00 -15.45
N ALA A 62 -26.07 5.69 -15.14
CA ALA A 62 -27.15 4.81 -15.57
C ALA A 62 -28.46 5.21 -14.87
N ASP A 63 -29.59 5.00 -15.56
CA ASP A 63 -30.91 5.23 -14.96
C ASP A 63 -31.04 4.42 -13.67
N ASN A 64 -31.35 5.11 -12.57
CA ASN A 64 -31.45 4.52 -11.22
C ASN A 64 -30.17 3.83 -10.73
N ALA A 65 -28.97 4.30 -11.12
CA ALA A 65 -27.71 3.76 -10.64
C ALA A 65 -27.69 3.72 -9.09
N PRO A 66 -27.45 2.54 -8.47
CA PRO A 66 -27.37 2.42 -7.02
C PRO A 66 -26.27 3.33 -6.45
N TRP A 67 -26.48 3.82 -5.23
CA TRP A 67 -25.46 4.61 -4.53
C TRP A 67 -24.11 3.88 -4.45
N ALA A 68 -24.15 2.56 -4.20
CA ALA A 68 -22.96 1.72 -4.14
C ALA A 68 -22.14 1.76 -5.46
N ILE A 69 -22.79 1.77 -6.62
CA ILE A 69 -22.11 1.87 -7.93
C ILE A 69 -21.49 3.25 -8.13
N LYS A 70 -22.19 4.30 -7.71
CA LYS A 70 -21.62 5.66 -7.72
C LYS A 70 -20.40 5.78 -6.82
N LEU A 71 -20.42 5.13 -5.65
CA LEU A 71 -19.29 5.04 -4.73
C LEU A 71 -18.10 4.31 -5.36
N VAL A 72 -18.32 3.14 -5.93
CA VAL A 72 -17.26 2.38 -6.63
C VAL A 72 -16.63 3.23 -7.72
N HIS A 73 -17.46 3.82 -8.58
CA HIS A 73 -16.98 4.71 -9.65
C HIS A 73 -16.16 5.88 -9.12
N TYR A 74 -16.59 6.53 -8.03
CA TYR A 74 -15.85 7.61 -7.37
C TYR A 74 -14.44 7.15 -6.97
N HIS A 75 -14.32 6.02 -6.29
CA HIS A 75 -13.01 5.51 -5.88
C HIS A 75 -12.11 5.18 -7.07
N LEU A 76 -12.66 4.57 -8.13
CA LEU A 76 -11.90 4.29 -9.35
C LEU A 76 -11.44 5.60 -10.03
N SER A 77 -12.30 6.60 -10.10
CA SER A 77 -11.96 7.92 -10.64
C SER A 77 -10.82 8.58 -9.85
N GLU A 78 -10.84 8.51 -8.52
CA GLU A 78 -9.78 9.03 -7.67
C GLU A 78 -8.45 8.28 -7.86
N ILE A 79 -8.50 6.95 -8.02
CA ILE A 79 -7.32 6.14 -8.32
C ILE A 79 -6.69 6.60 -9.65
N PHE A 80 -7.45 6.63 -10.73
CA PHE A 80 -6.96 7.01 -12.04
C PHE A 80 -6.56 8.48 -12.13
N ARG A 81 -7.17 9.36 -11.34
CA ARG A 81 -6.76 10.77 -11.22
C ARG A 81 -5.33 10.88 -10.64
N GLN A 82 -4.97 10.00 -9.70
CA GLN A 82 -3.64 10.00 -9.09
C GLN A 82 -2.60 9.27 -9.93
N ASN A 83 -2.98 8.17 -10.57
CA ASN A 83 -2.10 7.35 -11.37
C ASN A 83 -2.86 6.73 -12.57
N SER A 84 -2.81 7.38 -13.70
CA SER A 84 -3.46 6.89 -14.93
C SER A 84 -2.79 5.64 -15.54
N GLY A 85 -1.54 5.35 -15.14
CA GLY A 85 -0.78 4.18 -15.60
C GLY A 85 -0.85 2.97 -14.68
N ILE A 86 -1.77 2.97 -13.71
CA ILE A 86 -1.92 1.88 -12.74
C ILE A 86 -2.44 0.59 -13.42
N SER A 87 -1.91 -0.56 -12.98
CA SER A 87 -2.54 -1.86 -13.21
C SER A 87 -3.48 -2.15 -12.05
N LEU A 88 -4.78 -2.00 -12.27
CA LEU A 88 -5.80 -2.08 -11.24
C LEU A 88 -6.67 -3.32 -11.39
N TYR A 89 -6.84 -4.05 -10.30
CA TYR A 89 -7.82 -5.14 -10.17
C TYR A 89 -8.95 -4.68 -9.24
N VAL A 90 -10.18 -4.85 -9.69
CA VAL A 90 -11.40 -4.46 -8.95
C VAL A 90 -12.16 -5.71 -8.57
N GLY A 91 -12.45 -5.85 -7.29
CA GLY A 91 -13.27 -6.91 -6.72
C GLY A 91 -14.59 -6.36 -6.18
N LEU A 92 -15.72 -6.89 -6.69
CA LEU A 92 -17.05 -6.59 -6.17
C LEU A 92 -17.64 -7.88 -5.60
N PHE A 93 -17.73 -7.94 -4.28
CA PHE A 93 -18.18 -9.12 -3.55
C PHE A 93 -19.46 -8.85 -2.78
N THR A 94 -20.25 -9.88 -2.59
CA THR A 94 -21.43 -9.78 -1.73
C THR A 94 -20.99 -9.61 -0.28
N LYS A 95 -21.59 -8.63 0.41
CA LYS A 95 -21.31 -8.40 1.83
C LYS A 95 -21.66 -9.64 2.65
N PRO A 96 -20.72 -10.17 3.46
CA PRO A 96 -21.00 -11.27 4.36
C PRO A 96 -22.13 -10.97 5.34
N GLN A 97 -22.95 -11.97 5.67
CA GLN A 97 -23.98 -11.85 6.69
C GLN A 97 -23.40 -11.91 8.12
N GLU A 98 -22.26 -12.59 8.24
CA GLU A 98 -21.52 -12.79 9.48
C GLU A 98 -20.23 -11.97 9.50
N ALA A 99 -19.28 -12.39 10.31
CA ALA A 99 -17.98 -11.72 10.41
C ALA A 99 -17.19 -11.81 9.10
N PHE A 100 -16.43 -10.75 8.80
CA PHE A 100 -15.51 -10.72 7.67
C PHE A 100 -14.25 -11.54 7.97
N ASP A 101 -13.92 -12.49 7.10
CA ASP A 101 -12.64 -13.21 7.12
C ASP A 101 -11.64 -12.67 6.09
N TYR A 102 -12.10 -11.80 5.19
CA TYR A 102 -11.32 -11.16 4.11
C TYR A 102 -10.63 -12.14 3.15
N ALA A 103 -11.18 -13.35 2.99
CA ALA A 103 -10.66 -14.38 2.06
C ALA A 103 -10.61 -13.88 0.61
N GLU A 104 -11.41 -12.89 0.26
CA GLU A 104 -11.47 -12.25 -1.05
C GLU A 104 -10.13 -11.57 -1.43
N VAL A 105 -9.32 -11.17 -0.46
CA VAL A 105 -7.96 -10.66 -0.70
C VAL A 105 -7.10 -11.72 -1.38
N LYS A 106 -7.20 -12.98 -0.92
CA LYS A 106 -6.51 -14.12 -1.54
C LYS A 106 -7.07 -14.40 -2.94
N THR A 107 -8.39 -14.30 -3.11
CA THR A 107 -9.04 -14.47 -4.43
C THR A 107 -8.51 -13.43 -5.42
N MET A 108 -8.40 -12.15 -5.01
CA MET A 108 -7.83 -11.06 -5.80
C MET A 108 -6.38 -11.33 -6.17
N GLN A 109 -5.57 -11.75 -5.19
CA GLN A 109 -4.14 -12.02 -5.39
C GLN A 109 -3.92 -13.21 -6.33
N ASN A 110 -4.73 -14.26 -6.21
CA ASN A 110 -4.69 -15.41 -7.13
C ASN A 110 -5.09 -15.01 -8.56
N PHE A 111 -6.14 -14.19 -8.73
CA PHE A 111 -6.55 -13.70 -10.04
C PHE A 111 -5.44 -12.86 -10.72
N ALA A 112 -4.66 -12.15 -9.92
CA ALA A 112 -3.54 -11.32 -10.39
C ALA A 112 -2.20 -12.07 -10.44
N ASP A 113 -2.16 -13.38 -10.33
CA ASP A 113 -0.94 -14.22 -10.31
C ASP A 113 0.10 -13.72 -9.27
N GLY A 114 -0.35 -13.35 -8.08
CA GLY A 114 0.53 -12.88 -7.01
C GLY A 114 1.14 -11.48 -7.25
N ARG A 115 0.61 -10.70 -8.21
CA ARG A 115 1.23 -9.42 -8.62
C ARG A 115 0.74 -8.20 -7.86
N ILE A 116 -0.37 -8.26 -7.13
CA ILE A 116 -0.87 -7.12 -6.34
C ILE A 116 0.12 -6.79 -5.23
N ARG A 117 0.46 -5.51 -5.06
CA ARG A 117 1.38 -4.99 -4.04
C ARG A 117 0.68 -4.24 -2.93
N GLN A 118 -0.43 -3.62 -3.24
CA GLN A 118 -1.31 -2.95 -2.29
C GLN A 118 -2.76 -3.19 -2.66
N ILE A 119 -3.62 -3.32 -1.66
CA ILE A 119 -5.05 -3.52 -1.86
C ILE A 119 -5.85 -2.61 -0.94
N GLY A 120 -6.85 -1.95 -1.51
CA GLY A 120 -7.84 -1.19 -0.76
C GLY A 120 -9.04 -2.06 -0.42
N ILE A 121 -9.56 -1.96 0.79
CA ILE A 121 -10.81 -2.61 1.21
C ILE A 121 -11.76 -1.53 1.72
N TRP A 122 -12.86 -1.32 1.02
CA TRP A 122 -13.91 -0.42 1.48
C TRP A 122 -14.96 -1.17 2.29
N SER A 123 -15.20 -0.71 3.49
CA SER A 123 -16.20 -1.23 4.44
C SER A 123 -16.83 -0.06 5.21
N GLY A 124 -17.15 1.03 4.50
CA GLY A 124 -17.62 2.26 5.10
C GLY A 124 -18.97 2.19 5.82
N ASP A 125 -19.63 1.05 5.80
CA ASP A 125 -20.85 0.74 6.54
C ASP A 125 -20.61 -0.17 7.77
N THR A 126 -19.35 -0.60 8.00
CA THR A 126 -18.93 -1.47 9.10
C THR A 126 -17.91 -0.76 9.98
N VAL A 127 -18.15 -0.72 11.29
CA VAL A 127 -17.22 -0.10 12.24
C VAL A 127 -15.93 -0.91 12.39
N LEU A 128 -14.85 -0.20 12.70
CA LEU A 128 -13.54 -0.82 12.94
C LEU A 128 -13.58 -1.63 14.24
N THR A 129 -13.08 -2.86 14.17
CA THR A 129 -12.83 -3.72 15.34
C THR A 129 -11.41 -4.30 15.26
N GLU A 130 -10.90 -4.74 16.41
CA GLU A 130 -9.61 -5.43 16.46
C GLU A 130 -9.63 -6.74 15.65
N THR A 131 -10.76 -7.46 15.67
CA THR A 131 -10.96 -8.68 14.88
C THR A 131 -10.80 -8.42 13.39
N ASN A 132 -11.31 -7.30 12.86
CA ASN A 132 -11.09 -6.94 11.46
C ASN A 132 -9.61 -6.80 11.13
N LEU A 133 -8.85 -6.10 11.99
CA LEU A 133 -7.40 -5.90 11.79
C LEU A 133 -6.66 -7.24 11.86
N ALA A 134 -6.98 -8.07 12.84
CA ALA A 134 -6.36 -9.38 13.00
C ALA A 134 -6.61 -10.30 11.80
N SER A 135 -7.86 -10.36 11.29
CA SER A 135 -8.21 -11.17 10.13
C SER A 135 -7.49 -10.68 8.87
N MET A 136 -7.44 -9.37 8.62
CA MET A 136 -6.72 -8.81 7.48
C MET A 136 -5.21 -9.07 7.57
N GLN A 137 -4.60 -8.91 8.75
CA GLN A 137 -3.18 -9.21 8.95
C GLN A 137 -2.89 -10.69 8.70
N ALA A 138 -3.74 -11.60 9.23
CA ALA A 138 -3.56 -13.05 9.04
C ALA A 138 -3.61 -13.45 7.56
N VAL A 139 -4.51 -12.85 6.77
CA VAL A 139 -4.57 -13.08 5.33
C VAL A 139 -3.33 -12.55 4.63
N ALA A 140 -2.86 -11.36 5.01
CA ALA A 140 -1.64 -10.76 4.44
C ALA A 140 -0.39 -11.58 4.77
N ASP A 141 -0.28 -12.09 6.00
CA ASP A 141 0.83 -12.96 6.43
C ASP A 141 0.82 -14.32 5.71
N ALA A 142 -0.37 -14.88 5.49
CA ALA A 142 -0.52 -16.11 4.71
C ALA A 142 -0.11 -15.92 3.24
N LEU A 143 -0.36 -14.75 2.66
CA LEU A 143 0.10 -14.40 1.31
C LEU A 143 1.61 -14.14 1.27
N ASP A 144 2.18 -13.51 2.28
CA ASP A 144 3.63 -13.33 2.40
C ASP A 144 4.36 -14.66 2.47
N ALA A 145 3.85 -15.61 3.27
CA ALA A 145 4.38 -16.99 3.32
C ALA A 145 4.32 -17.69 1.95
N GLN A 146 3.38 -17.31 1.07
CA GLN A 146 3.26 -17.79 -0.31
C GLN A 146 4.07 -16.94 -1.32
N ALA A 147 4.93 -16.04 -0.84
CA ALA A 147 5.73 -15.13 -1.65
C ALA A 147 4.94 -14.11 -2.49
N ALA A 148 3.75 -13.81 -2.08
CA ALA A 148 2.88 -12.81 -2.69
C ALA A 148 2.50 -11.69 -1.71
N PRO A 149 3.48 -11.03 -1.03
CA PRO A 149 3.23 -10.03 -0.01
C PRO A 149 2.51 -8.81 -0.58
N LEU A 150 1.61 -8.25 0.23
CA LEU A 150 0.90 -7.00 -0.08
C LEU A 150 0.61 -6.21 1.19
N SER A 151 0.34 -4.92 1.01
CA SER A 151 -0.16 -4.01 2.05
C SER A 151 -1.65 -3.78 1.86
N ILE A 152 -2.40 -3.69 2.96
CA ILE A 152 -3.86 -3.47 2.97
C ILE A 152 -4.16 -2.06 3.45
N LEU A 153 -4.96 -1.32 2.68
CA LEU A 153 -5.59 -0.07 3.08
C LEU A 153 -7.05 -0.36 3.43
N TYR A 154 -7.44 -0.15 4.65
CA TYR A 154 -8.78 -0.42 5.13
C TYR A 154 -9.56 0.86 5.42
N ALA A 155 -10.75 0.99 4.85
CA ALA A 155 -11.65 2.12 5.06
C ALA A 155 -12.92 1.68 5.79
N PRO A 156 -12.97 1.74 7.13
CA PRO A 156 -14.12 1.41 7.93
C PRO A 156 -15.15 2.55 7.97
N LYS A 157 -16.31 2.27 8.55
CA LYS A 157 -17.26 3.29 8.98
C LYS A 157 -16.66 4.10 10.14
N VAL A 158 -16.64 5.41 9.99
CA VAL A 158 -16.37 6.36 11.07
C VAL A 158 -17.72 6.89 11.56
N ALA A 159 -18.22 6.30 12.64
CA ALA A 159 -19.48 6.75 13.23
C ALA A 159 -19.31 8.06 14.00
N ASN A 160 -18.16 8.24 14.63
CA ASN A 160 -17.74 9.47 15.31
C ASN A 160 -16.21 9.46 15.40
N HIS A 161 -15.57 10.45 14.80
CA HIS A 161 -14.11 10.57 14.80
C HIS A 161 -13.50 10.67 16.20
N ALA A 162 -14.19 11.33 17.15
CA ALA A 162 -13.70 11.47 18.52
C ALA A 162 -13.79 10.17 19.36
N SER A 163 -14.56 9.18 18.88
CA SER A 163 -14.77 7.90 19.54
C SER A 163 -14.16 6.73 18.77
N MET A 164 -13.19 6.99 17.89
CA MET A 164 -12.46 5.93 17.21
C MET A 164 -11.71 5.06 18.23
N PRO A 165 -11.66 3.73 18.02
CA PRO A 165 -10.96 2.82 18.92
C PRO A 165 -9.50 3.24 19.14
N THR A 166 -9.01 3.08 20.35
CA THR A 166 -7.62 3.39 20.74
C THR A 166 -6.85 2.13 21.09
N GLY A 167 -5.51 2.18 21.01
CA GLY A 167 -4.66 1.05 21.39
C GLY A 167 -4.66 -0.13 20.42
N LEU A 168 -5.20 0.01 19.21
CA LEU A 168 -5.24 -1.06 18.20
C LEU A 168 -3.90 -1.23 17.44
N ALA A 169 -2.97 -0.29 17.55
CA ALA A 169 -1.68 -0.34 16.86
C ALA A 169 -0.68 -1.23 17.61
N VAL A 170 -0.89 -2.55 17.57
CA VAL A 170 -0.10 -3.54 18.32
C VAL A 170 0.86 -4.34 17.44
N SER A 171 0.40 -4.91 16.31
CA SER A 171 1.23 -5.77 15.46
C SER A 171 0.77 -5.84 14.00
N TYR A 172 -0.21 -5.03 13.59
CA TYR A 172 -0.81 -5.13 12.26
C TYR A 172 -0.02 -4.27 11.24
N ASN A 173 1.22 -4.65 10.95
CA ASN A 173 2.15 -3.90 10.12
C ASN A 173 1.78 -3.87 8.63
N ARG A 174 0.92 -4.79 8.16
CA ARG A 174 0.44 -4.83 6.78
C ARG A 174 -0.89 -4.12 6.57
N VAL A 175 -1.52 -3.61 7.64
CA VAL A 175 -2.83 -2.97 7.60
C VAL A 175 -2.71 -1.49 7.96
N SER A 176 -3.28 -0.61 7.14
CA SER A 176 -3.40 0.83 7.38
C SER A 176 -4.87 1.24 7.36
N VAL A 177 -5.31 2.07 8.28
CA VAL A 177 -6.72 2.46 8.42
C VAL A 177 -6.94 3.89 7.95
N VAL A 178 -7.77 4.04 6.91
CA VAL A 178 -8.09 5.32 6.26
C VAL A 178 -9.42 5.84 6.78
N ILE A 179 -9.39 6.96 7.51
CA ILE A 179 -10.59 7.62 8.06
C ILE A 179 -10.90 8.97 7.41
N ALA A 180 -10.09 9.39 6.43
CA ALA A 180 -10.27 10.63 5.68
C ALA A 180 -11.47 10.57 4.74
N GLN A 181 -12.10 11.71 4.51
CA GLN A 181 -13.18 11.91 3.56
C GLN A 181 -13.14 13.36 3.01
N ALA A 182 -13.78 13.58 1.84
CA ALA A 182 -14.07 14.93 1.37
C ALA A 182 -15.27 15.50 2.14
N GLY A 183 -15.18 16.76 2.52
CA GLY A 183 -16.20 17.46 3.32
C GLY A 183 -17.03 18.45 2.52
N ILE A 184 -18.12 18.89 3.10
CA ILE A 184 -19.00 19.97 2.60
C ILE A 184 -18.84 21.16 3.52
N ASP A 185 -18.66 22.36 2.93
CA ASP A 185 -18.82 23.61 3.65
C ASP A 185 -20.30 24.03 3.62
N PRO A 186 -21.00 23.96 4.75
CA PRO A 186 -22.41 24.38 4.79
C PRO A 186 -22.62 25.88 4.51
N GLN A 187 -21.54 26.68 4.53
CA GLN A 187 -21.55 28.11 4.24
C GLN A 187 -21.18 28.45 2.80
N SER A 188 -20.76 27.43 2.00
CA SER A 188 -20.42 27.60 0.60
C SER A 188 -21.64 27.37 -0.28
N ASP A 189 -21.87 28.25 -1.25
CA ASP A 189 -22.83 28.08 -2.33
C ASP A 189 -22.25 27.28 -3.52
N GLY A 190 -21.02 26.84 -3.39
CA GLY A 190 -20.33 26.04 -4.41
C GLY A 190 -20.83 24.60 -4.49
N THR A 191 -20.56 23.96 -5.65
CA THR A 191 -20.83 22.52 -5.84
C THR A 191 -19.88 21.72 -4.95
N PRO A 192 -20.36 20.83 -4.07
CA PRO A 192 -19.51 19.99 -3.26
C PRO A 192 -18.68 19.01 -4.12
N GLU A 193 -17.50 18.66 -3.63
CA GLU A 193 -16.70 17.60 -4.25
C GLU A 193 -17.51 16.29 -4.32
N THR A 194 -17.27 15.45 -5.34
CA THR A 194 -18.06 14.24 -5.60
C THR A 194 -18.18 13.31 -4.38
N GLY A 195 -17.08 13.12 -3.63
CA GLY A 195 -17.09 12.30 -2.41
C GLY A 195 -17.98 12.89 -1.31
N ALA A 196 -17.96 14.21 -1.15
CA ALA A 196 -18.81 14.92 -0.19
C ALA A 196 -20.30 14.87 -0.59
N ALA A 197 -20.59 14.99 -1.90
CA ALA A 197 -21.96 14.86 -2.43
C ALA A 197 -22.51 13.44 -2.23
N LEU A 198 -21.67 12.41 -2.42
CA LEU A 198 -22.04 11.02 -2.15
C LEU A 198 -22.36 10.79 -0.67
N TYR A 199 -21.53 11.34 0.23
CA TYR A 199 -21.79 11.26 1.66
C TYR A 199 -23.12 11.93 2.03
N ALA A 200 -23.36 13.15 1.54
CA ALA A 200 -24.60 13.88 1.78
C ALA A 200 -25.84 13.13 1.27
N SER A 201 -25.75 12.52 0.09
CA SER A 201 -26.87 11.76 -0.50
C SER A 201 -27.20 10.48 0.27
N ASN A 202 -26.27 9.95 1.06
CA ASN A 202 -26.45 8.70 1.81
C ASN A 202 -26.84 8.92 3.29
N GLN A 203 -26.97 10.16 3.76
CA GLN A 203 -27.30 10.46 5.16
C GLN A 203 -28.59 9.78 5.65
N ASN A 204 -29.56 9.58 4.78
CA ASN A 204 -30.84 8.92 5.09
C ASN A 204 -30.76 7.37 5.09
N SER A 205 -29.66 6.77 4.63
CA SER A 205 -29.52 5.32 4.41
C SER A 205 -28.57 4.64 5.41
N GLY A 206 -28.33 5.24 6.58
CA GLY A 206 -27.50 4.65 7.62
C GLY A 206 -26.06 5.15 7.68
N HIS A 207 -25.73 6.27 7.02
CA HIS A 207 -24.49 7.00 7.17
C HIS A 207 -23.21 6.16 6.98
N ALA A 208 -23.09 5.51 5.81
CA ALA A 208 -21.82 4.91 5.43
C ALA A 208 -20.77 6.01 5.17
N SER A 209 -19.55 5.79 5.64
CA SER A 209 -18.42 6.65 5.28
C SER A 209 -18.00 6.41 3.84
N VAL A 210 -17.86 7.47 3.04
CA VAL A 210 -17.40 7.36 1.65
C VAL A 210 -15.90 7.07 1.62
N SER A 211 -15.13 7.74 2.48
CA SER A 211 -13.68 7.62 2.60
C SER A 211 -12.88 8.21 1.39
N CYS A 212 -11.61 8.48 1.61
CA CYS A 212 -10.62 8.79 0.59
C CYS A 212 -9.74 7.57 0.22
N LEU A 213 -10.28 6.35 0.33
CA LEU A 213 -9.54 5.12 0.05
C LEU A 213 -8.95 5.08 -1.36
N GLY A 214 -9.75 5.42 -2.39
CA GLY A 214 -9.28 5.44 -3.77
C GLY A 214 -8.15 6.44 -3.99
N LEU A 215 -8.26 7.64 -3.39
CA LEU A 215 -7.20 8.64 -3.39
C LEU A 215 -5.91 8.08 -2.77
N CYS A 216 -6.00 7.46 -1.58
CA CYS A 216 -4.86 6.88 -0.88
C CYS A 216 -4.17 5.78 -1.71
N LEU A 217 -4.97 4.86 -2.26
CA LEU A 217 -4.47 3.76 -3.09
C LEU A 217 -3.81 4.28 -4.38
N GLY A 218 -4.42 5.26 -5.05
CA GLY A 218 -3.86 5.89 -6.24
C GLY A 218 -2.53 6.58 -5.97
N MET A 219 -2.41 7.33 -4.87
CA MET A 219 -1.15 7.94 -4.45
C MET A 219 -0.09 6.89 -4.13
N LEU A 220 -0.47 5.83 -3.40
CA LEU A 220 0.45 4.76 -3.03
C LEU A 220 0.97 4.01 -4.25
N SER A 221 0.13 3.81 -5.27
CA SER A 221 0.52 3.18 -6.54
C SER A 221 1.49 4.03 -7.36
N ARG A 222 1.45 5.36 -7.22
CA ARG A 222 2.37 6.30 -7.87
C ARG A 222 3.67 6.47 -7.10
N ALA A 223 3.62 6.35 -5.79
CA ALA A 223 4.78 6.50 -4.92
C ALA A 223 5.78 5.35 -5.12
N ALA A 224 7.07 5.65 -5.26
CA ALA A 224 8.12 4.66 -5.14
C ALA A 224 8.03 3.97 -3.75
N VAL A 225 8.55 2.74 -3.64
CA VAL A 225 8.33 1.91 -2.44
C VAL A 225 8.83 2.55 -1.14
N HIS A 226 9.90 3.38 -1.21
CA HIS A 226 10.50 4.09 -0.07
C HIS A 226 9.85 5.44 0.23
N GLN A 227 8.95 5.94 -0.64
CA GLN A 227 8.37 7.27 -0.49
C GLN A 227 7.13 7.22 0.40
N SER A 228 7.08 8.16 1.35
CA SER A 228 5.88 8.40 2.15
C SER A 228 4.85 9.21 1.35
N ILE A 229 3.58 8.79 1.39
CA ILE A 229 2.47 9.52 0.78
C ILE A 229 2.17 10.85 1.50
N SER A 230 2.74 11.08 2.70
CA SER A 230 2.67 12.35 3.41
C SER A 230 3.67 13.40 2.92
N TRP A 231 4.48 13.09 1.88
CA TRP A 231 5.43 14.05 1.33
C TRP A 231 4.71 15.19 0.60
N VAL A 232 4.57 16.32 1.28
CA VAL A 232 3.76 17.49 0.89
C VAL A 232 4.04 17.96 -0.55
N LYS A 233 5.31 18.03 -0.95
CA LYS A 233 5.68 18.48 -2.31
C LYS A 233 5.19 17.55 -3.40
N ASN A 234 5.18 16.24 -3.16
CA ASN A 234 4.95 15.24 -4.20
C ASN A 234 3.52 14.69 -4.23
N PHE A 235 2.82 14.74 -3.08
CA PHE A 235 1.54 14.06 -2.91
C PHE A 235 0.42 14.98 -2.39
N PRO A 236 0.10 16.10 -3.10
CA PRO A 236 -1.10 16.88 -2.76
C PRO A 236 -2.36 16.03 -3.02
N SER A 237 -3.31 16.06 -2.08
CA SER A 237 -4.52 15.22 -2.18
C SER A 237 -5.46 15.67 -3.31
N GLY A 238 -5.52 16.97 -3.58
CA GLY A 238 -6.53 17.58 -4.44
C GLY A 238 -7.89 17.73 -3.76
N ILE A 239 -8.02 17.38 -2.48
CA ILE A 239 -9.21 17.62 -1.67
C ILE A 239 -9.04 18.99 -1.00
N SER A 240 -9.94 19.93 -1.30
CA SER A 240 -9.89 21.30 -0.75
C SER A 240 -10.44 21.39 0.68
N LEU A 241 -11.44 20.58 0.99
CA LEU A 241 -12.10 20.53 2.30
C LEU A 241 -11.98 19.13 2.90
N PRO A 242 -10.87 18.83 3.60
CA PRO A 242 -10.73 17.55 4.26
C PRO A 242 -11.70 17.41 5.43
N ALA A 243 -12.32 16.23 5.54
CA ALA A 243 -13.20 15.84 6.63
C ALA A 243 -12.83 14.43 7.13
N MET A 244 -13.36 14.06 8.27
CA MET A 244 -13.37 12.66 8.74
C MET A 244 -14.56 11.90 8.13
N GLY A 245 -14.52 10.57 8.19
CA GLY A 245 -15.55 9.73 7.57
C GLY A 245 -16.97 9.89 8.13
N ASP A 246 -17.14 10.64 9.22
CA ASP A 246 -18.43 11.10 9.76
C ASP A 246 -18.87 12.47 9.21
N GLY A 247 -18.13 13.03 8.25
CA GLY A 247 -18.43 14.29 7.58
C GLY A 247 -17.98 15.54 8.33
N VAL A 248 -17.36 15.41 9.51
CA VAL A 248 -16.89 16.57 10.28
C VAL A 248 -15.61 17.11 9.64
N LEU A 249 -15.62 18.41 9.29
CA LEU A 249 -14.47 19.08 8.69
C LEU A 249 -13.28 19.11 9.67
N VAL A 250 -12.10 18.74 9.17
CA VAL A 250 -10.87 18.70 9.98
C VAL A 250 -10.55 20.04 10.63
N ARG A 251 -10.86 21.16 9.96
CA ARG A 251 -10.69 22.52 10.52
C ARG A 251 -11.53 22.79 11.77
N ASN A 252 -12.61 22.02 12.00
CA ASN A 252 -13.52 22.15 13.12
C ASN A 252 -13.21 21.17 14.26
N ILE A 253 -12.16 20.37 14.13
CA ILE A 253 -11.78 19.35 15.12
C ILE A 253 -10.65 19.92 15.98
N ASP A 254 -10.77 19.73 17.29
CA ASP A 254 -9.74 20.12 18.23
C ASP A 254 -8.40 19.44 17.94
N LYS A 255 -7.32 20.21 18.04
CA LYS A 255 -5.96 19.73 17.79
C LYS A 255 -5.60 18.51 18.63
N ALA A 256 -6.04 18.45 19.89
CA ALA A 256 -5.79 17.30 20.76
C ALA A 256 -6.45 16.02 20.26
N VAL A 257 -7.63 16.11 19.63
CA VAL A 257 -8.30 14.96 19.01
C VAL A 257 -7.52 14.50 17.78
N LEU A 258 -7.08 15.43 16.93
CA LEU A 258 -6.24 15.11 15.75
C LEU A 258 -4.91 14.46 16.15
N GLU A 259 -4.24 14.98 17.19
CA GLU A 259 -3.01 14.37 17.73
C GLU A 259 -3.28 12.99 18.34
N GLY A 260 -4.45 12.78 18.93
CA GLY A 260 -4.90 11.47 19.42
C GLY A 260 -5.12 10.48 18.29
N LEU A 261 -5.76 10.88 17.20
CA LEU A 261 -5.96 10.04 16.00
C LEU A 261 -4.61 9.69 15.33
N ASP A 262 -3.68 10.63 15.22
CA ASP A 262 -2.33 10.41 14.69
C ASP A 262 -1.54 9.43 15.59
N THR A 263 -1.61 9.61 16.90
CA THR A 263 -0.98 8.69 17.88
C THR A 263 -1.52 7.27 17.76
N ASN A 264 -2.82 7.12 17.51
CA ASN A 264 -3.49 5.83 17.25
C ASN A 264 -3.32 5.34 15.81
N ARG A 265 -2.48 6.01 15.01
CA ARG A 265 -1.99 5.58 13.70
C ARG A 265 -3.04 5.58 12.59
N TYR A 266 -4.10 6.36 12.72
CA TYR A 266 -5.09 6.57 11.67
C TYR A 266 -4.58 7.49 10.56
N LEU A 267 -4.96 7.18 9.32
CA LEU A 267 -4.67 8.01 8.15
C LEU A 267 -5.83 8.95 7.88
N PHE A 268 -5.55 10.25 7.93
CA PHE A 268 -6.50 11.30 7.60
C PHE A 268 -5.82 12.45 6.87
N LEU A 269 -6.61 13.28 6.20
CA LEU A 269 -6.12 14.46 5.50
C LEU A 269 -6.14 15.67 6.42
N THR A 270 -5.10 16.50 6.36
CA THR A 270 -4.99 17.74 7.13
C THR A 270 -4.53 18.89 6.24
N PRO A 271 -5.07 20.11 6.41
CA PRO A 271 -4.52 21.29 5.78
C PRO A 271 -3.23 21.71 6.49
N ILE A 272 -2.30 22.29 5.73
CA ILE A 272 -1.06 22.87 6.26
C ILE A 272 -1.15 24.39 6.12
N VAL A 273 -0.96 25.12 7.21
CA VAL A 273 -1.03 26.60 7.21
C VAL A 273 0.02 27.16 6.24
N GLY A 274 -0.42 28.01 5.32
CA GLY A 274 0.45 28.61 4.31
C GLY A 274 0.73 27.75 3.08
N VAL A 275 0.16 26.56 3.00
CA VAL A 275 0.26 25.66 1.83
C VAL A 275 -1.13 25.31 1.33
N ALA A 276 -1.38 25.47 0.04
CA ALA A 276 -2.69 25.20 -0.54
C ALA A 276 -3.00 23.70 -0.56
N GLY A 277 -4.28 23.35 -0.37
CA GLY A 277 -4.77 21.97 -0.40
C GLY A 277 -4.64 21.23 0.94
N SER A 278 -4.80 19.93 0.88
CA SER A 278 -4.66 19.04 2.03
C SER A 278 -3.72 17.88 1.74
N TYR A 279 -3.20 17.27 2.79
CA TYR A 279 -2.14 16.26 2.73
C TYR A 279 -2.41 15.19 3.78
N TRP A 280 -1.90 13.99 3.54
CA TRP A 280 -1.95 12.93 4.55
C TRP A 280 -1.13 13.34 5.78
N ASN A 281 -1.68 13.06 6.98
CA ASN A 281 -0.98 13.31 8.25
C ASN A 281 0.33 12.52 8.34
N ASP A 282 0.33 11.27 7.92
CA ASP A 282 1.51 10.40 7.82
C ASP A 282 1.19 9.23 6.84
N SER A 283 2.05 8.22 6.81
CA SER A 283 1.91 6.93 6.10
C SER A 283 1.87 5.77 7.10
N HIS A 284 1.11 5.90 8.15
CA HIS A 284 0.99 4.92 9.23
C HIS A 284 0.40 3.58 8.76
N ASN A 285 0.86 2.50 9.40
CA ASN A 285 0.12 1.25 9.51
C ASN A 285 -0.19 0.97 11.00
N MET A 286 -0.92 -0.09 11.29
CA MET A 286 -1.39 -0.42 12.64
C MET A 286 -0.34 -1.24 13.44
N ALA A 287 0.95 -0.89 13.26
CA ALA A 287 2.05 -1.36 14.09
C ALA A 287 2.48 -0.27 15.09
N PRO A 288 3.08 -0.62 16.23
CA PRO A 288 3.55 0.36 17.20
C PRO A 288 4.65 1.26 16.62
N ALA A 289 4.75 2.48 17.10
CA ALA A 289 5.74 3.47 16.64
C ALA A 289 7.20 3.00 16.78
N THR A 290 7.46 2.06 17.67
CA THR A 290 8.78 1.46 17.92
C THR A 290 9.14 0.33 16.94
N SER A 291 8.19 -0.15 16.14
CA SER A 291 8.45 -1.19 15.13
C SER A 291 9.27 -0.65 13.96
N ASP A 292 10.18 -1.46 13.45
CA ASP A 292 10.89 -1.15 12.21
C ASP A 292 9.96 -1.12 10.99
N TYR A 293 8.81 -1.79 11.07
CA TYR A 293 7.77 -1.87 10.03
C TYR A 293 6.57 -0.98 10.33
N ASN A 294 6.77 0.16 10.98
CA ASN A 294 5.71 1.04 11.46
C ASN A 294 5.13 2.00 10.40
N ALA A 295 5.48 1.86 9.15
CA ALA A 295 4.99 2.71 8.06
C ALA A 295 4.89 1.93 6.76
N ILE A 296 3.98 2.34 5.88
CA ILE A 296 3.68 1.68 4.61
C ILE A 296 4.94 1.55 3.75
N GLU A 297 5.72 2.62 3.60
CA GLU A 297 6.94 2.62 2.80
C GLU A 297 8.01 1.66 3.32
N ARG A 298 8.10 1.45 4.63
CA ARG A 298 9.05 0.50 5.22
C ARG A 298 8.72 -0.94 4.88
N VAL A 299 7.43 -1.28 4.95
CA VAL A 299 6.93 -2.62 4.57
C VAL A 299 7.11 -2.85 3.08
N ARG A 300 6.70 -1.89 2.23
CA ARG A 300 6.83 -1.99 0.77
C ARG A 300 8.28 -2.12 0.31
N THR A 301 9.20 -1.38 0.92
CA THR A 301 10.63 -1.47 0.61
C THR A 301 11.19 -2.85 0.94
N MET A 302 10.85 -3.40 2.10
CA MET A 302 11.27 -4.74 2.49
C MET A 302 10.66 -5.81 1.57
N ASP A 303 9.36 -5.71 1.26
CA ASP A 303 8.69 -6.63 0.33
C ASP A 303 9.34 -6.63 -1.06
N LYS A 304 9.77 -5.47 -1.56
CA LYS A 304 10.50 -5.36 -2.82
C LYS A 304 11.87 -6.04 -2.74
N ALA A 305 12.60 -5.83 -1.65
CA ALA A 305 13.89 -6.49 -1.40
C ALA A 305 13.73 -8.02 -1.38
N VAL A 306 12.75 -8.54 -0.64
CA VAL A 306 12.47 -9.98 -0.57
C VAL A 306 12.12 -10.56 -1.94
N ARG A 307 11.28 -9.88 -2.72
CA ARG A 307 10.95 -10.32 -4.09
C ARG A 307 12.18 -10.35 -5.00
N GLY A 308 12.99 -9.30 -4.95
CA GLY A 308 14.21 -9.21 -5.75
C GLY A 308 15.22 -10.29 -5.39
N ILE A 309 15.51 -10.48 -4.10
CA ILE A 309 16.40 -11.53 -3.60
C ILE A 309 15.92 -12.91 -4.07
N ARG A 310 14.63 -13.20 -3.93
CA ARG A 310 14.03 -14.46 -4.41
C ARG A 310 14.25 -14.66 -5.91
N THR A 311 14.04 -13.61 -6.71
CA THR A 311 14.20 -13.68 -8.18
C THR A 311 15.62 -14.08 -8.56
N TYR A 312 16.62 -13.53 -7.88
CA TYR A 312 18.03 -13.81 -8.20
C TYR A 312 18.55 -15.10 -7.56
N LEU A 313 18.09 -15.47 -6.35
CA LEU A 313 18.55 -16.71 -5.69
C LEU A 313 17.80 -17.98 -6.14
N THR A 314 16.59 -17.89 -6.65
CA THR A 314 15.84 -19.08 -7.09
C THR A 314 16.57 -19.93 -8.14
N PRO A 315 17.28 -19.35 -9.14
CA PRO A 315 18.06 -20.15 -10.09
C PRO A 315 19.23 -20.92 -9.46
N GLU A 316 19.71 -20.51 -8.28
CA GLU A 316 20.82 -21.15 -7.56
C GLU A 316 20.36 -22.38 -6.75
N LEU A 317 19.04 -22.58 -6.62
CA LEU A 317 18.50 -23.75 -5.92
C LEU A 317 18.85 -25.05 -6.68
N GLY A 318 19.47 -25.99 -5.97
CA GLY A 318 19.95 -27.25 -6.55
C GLY A 318 21.34 -27.15 -7.19
N SER A 319 22.02 -25.99 -7.08
CA SER A 319 23.41 -25.86 -7.52
C SER A 319 24.37 -26.64 -6.61
N ASN A 320 25.56 -26.91 -7.13
CA ASN A 320 26.59 -27.62 -6.36
C ASN A 320 27.37 -26.64 -5.47
N ILE A 321 27.51 -26.99 -4.20
CA ILE A 321 28.33 -26.27 -3.24
C ILE A 321 29.66 -27.03 -3.10
N TYR A 322 30.75 -26.35 -3.36
CA TYR A 322 32.09 -26.94 -3.24
C TYR A 322 32.65 -26.70 -1.85
N ILE A 323 33.12 -27.79 -1.24
CA ILE A 323 33.68 -27.83 0.09
C ILE A 323 35.21 -27.96 0.00
N ASP A 324 35.92 -27.26 0.82
CA ASP A 324 37.36 -27.38 0.98
C ASP A 324 37.66 -28.68 1.74
N PRO A 325 38.43 -29.62 1.14
CA PRO A 325 38.66 -30.92 1.75
C PRO A 325 39.57 -30.89 2.98
N GLU A 326 40.34 -29.84 3.18
CA GLU A 326 41.23 -29.71 4.34
C GLU A 326 40.52 -29.08 5.55
N THR A 327 39.64 -28.10 5.29
CA THR A 327 38.98 -27.35 6.37
C THR A 327 37.52 -27.77 6.61
N GLY A 328 36.90 -28.48 5.64
CA GLY A 328 35.48 -28.84 5.71
C GLY A 328 34.51 -27.66 5.49
N LYS A 329 35.03 -26.47 5.20
CA LYS A 329 34.23 -25.25 4.99
C LYS A 329 33.82 -25.09 3.52
N MET A 330 32.80 -24.27 3.25
CA MET A 330 32.49 -23.88 1.87
C MET A 330 33.68 -23.15 1.24
N GLN A 331 33.99 -23.48 -0.01
CA GLN A 331 35.05 -22.76 -0.74
C GLN A 331 34.67 -21.30 -0.94
N GLN A 332 35.65 -20.43 -0.77
CA GLN A 332 35.46 -18.96 -0.78
C GLN A 332 34.76 -18.47 -2.06
N TYR A 333 35.10 -19.00 -3.23
CA TYR A 333 34.48 -18.57 -4.48
C TYR A 333 32.99 -18.93 -4.53
N THR A 334 32.54 -20.00 -3.90
CA THR A 334 31.14 -20.37 -3.80
C THR A 334 30.38 -19.40 -2.91
N VAL A 335 30.98 -19.04 -1.78
CA VAL A 335 30.44 -18.03 -0.84
C VAL A 335 30.31 -16.68 -1.54
N GLU A 336 31.38 -16.21 -2.17
CA GLU A 336 31.39 -14.90 -2.87
C GLU A 336 30.40 -14.86 -4.04
N HIS A 337 30.23 -15.97 -4.77
CA HIS A 337 29.24 -16.06 -5.83
C HIS A 337 27.82 -15.89 -5.28
N LEU A 338 27.42 -16.64 -4.27
CA LEU A 338 26.08 -16.57 -3.68
C LEU A 338 25.82 -15.23 -2.99
N GLU A 339 26.83 -14.66 -2.29
CA GLU A 339 26.72 -13.31 -1.73
C GLU A 339 26.47 -12.27 -2.83
N THR A 340 27.20 -12.35 -3.95
CA THR A 340 27.05 -11.45 -5.09
C THR A 340 25.66 -11.57 -5.72
N VAL A 341 25.16 -12.78 -5.90
CA VAL A 341 23.81 -13.03 -6.43
C VAL A 341 22.76 -12.46 -5.49
N ALA A 342 22.90 -12.69 -4.18
CA ALA A 342 21.96 -12.15 -3.18
C ALA A 342 21.97 -10.62 -3.14
N GLN A 343 23.12 -10.00 -3.35
CA GLN A 343 23.28 -8.52 -3.32
C GLN A 343 22.71 -7.84 -4.56
N LYS A 344 22.60 -8.52 -5.69
CA LYS A 344 22.25 -7.90 -6.98
C LYS A 344 20.91 -7.14 -6.95
N ALA A 345 19.88 -7.71 -6.34
CA ALA A 345 18.59 -7.04 -6.19
C ALA A 345 18.67 -5.79 -5.30
N LEU A 346 19.49 -5.87 -4.27
CA LEU A 346 19.67 -4.78 -3.29
C LEU A 346 20.51 -3.64 -3.90
N GLU A 347 21.49 -3.97 -4.73
CA GLU A 347 22.26 -3.02 -5.53
C GLU A 347 21.36 -2.22 -6.49
N ASP A 348 20.44 -2.91 -7.17
CA ASP A 348 19.47 -2.26 -8.05
C ASP A 348 18.57 -1.29 -7.27
N MET A 349 18.13 -1.67 -6.06
CA MET A 349 17.33 -0.82 -5.17
C MET A 349 18.12 0.37 -4.63
N GLU A 350 19.41 0.19 -4.29
CA GLU A 350 20.29 1.29 -3.86
C GLU A 350 20.51 2.29 -5.01
N LYS A 351 20.81 1.81 -6.22
CA LYS A 351 20.93 2.66 -7.43
C LYS A 351 19.65 3.43 -7.75
N ALA A 352 18.48 2.84 -7.46
CA ALA A 352 17.19 3.49 -7.59
C ALA A 352 16.87 4.48 -6.44
N GLY A 353 17.74 4.57 -5.42
CA GLY A 353 17.54 5.41 -4.24
C GLY A 353 16.48 4.88 -3.27
N GLU A 354 16.17 3.58 -3.32
CA GLU A 354 15.17 2.92 -2.47
C GLU A 354 15.77 2.36 -1.17
N LEU A 355 17.09 2.17 -1.13
CA LEU A 355 17.89 1.83 0.04
C LEU A 355 19.04 2.80 0.21
N SER A 356 19.47 3.02 1.45
CA SER A 356 20.67 3.79 1.78
C SER A 356 21.94 2.93 1.83
N GLY A 357 21.79 1.62 1.88
CA GLY A 357 22.86 0.65 1.91
C GLY A 357 22.34 -0.75 2.19
N TYR A 358 23.16 -1.74 1.90
CA TYR A 358 22.85 -3.15 2.11
C TYR A 358 24.11 -3.97 2.35
N GLN A 359 23.94 -5.17 2.89
CA GLN A 359 24.98 -6.17 3.02
C GLN A 359 24.34 -7.56 2.97
N ALA A 360 24.90 -8.48 2.20
CA ALA A 360 24.62 -9.90 2.32
C ALA A 360 25.91 -10.63 2.75
N LYS A 361 25.77 -11.55 3.68
CA LYS A 361 26.87 -12.36 4.22
C LYS A 361 26.44 -13.80 4.41
N ILE A 362 27.36 -14.69 4.06
CA ILE A 362 27.24 -16.13 4.25
C ILE A 362 28.39 -16.56 5.16
N ASP A 363 28.07 -17.30 6.20
CA ASP A 363 29.09 -17.93 7.04
C ASP A 363 29.65 -19.16 6.31
N PRO A 364 30.94 -19.21 5.98
CA PRO A 364 31.53 -20.36 5.29
C PRO A 364 31.61 -21.63 6.15
N GLU A 365 31.42 -21.53 7.47
CA GLU A 365 31.49 -22.66 8.41
C GLU A 365 30.18 -23.45 8.52
N GLN A 366 29.14 -23.08 7.77
CA GLN A 366 27.86 -23.83 7.76
C GLN A 366 28.04 -25.26 7.27
N ASP A 367 27.43 -26.20 7.97
CA ASP A 367 27.42 -27.61 7.60
C ASP A 367 26.39 -27.90 6.50
N VAL A 368 26.75 -27.56 5.27
CA VAL A 368 25.89 -27.75 4.09
C VAL A 368 25.79 -29.23 3.70
N LEU A 369 26.82 -30.04 4.00
CA LEU A 369 26.81 -31.44 3.62
C LEU A 369 25.74 -32.24 4.37
N SER A 370 25.48 -31.94 5.63
CA SER A 370 24.47 -32.63 6.42
C SER A 370 23.09 -32.00 6.31
N THR A 371 23.00 -30.67 6.15
CA THR A 371 21.73 -29.93 6.17
C THR A 371 21.14 -29.66 4.79
N SER A 372 21.97 -29.72 3.73
CA SER A 372 21.63 -29.29 2.37
C SER A 372 21.04 -27.85 2.33
N THR A 373 21.44 -27.01 3.29
CA THR A 373 20.91 -25.65 3.46
C THR A 373 22.04 -24.64 3.58
N VAL A 374 21.93 -23.53 2.86
CA VAL A 374 22.79 -22.34 3.00
C VAL A 374 21.96 -21.20 3.57
N GLU A 375 22.36 -20.65 4.69
CA GLU A 375 21.79 -19.46 5.28
C GLU A 375 22.50 -18.22 4.78
N VAL A 376 21.75 -17.25 4.24
CA VAL A 376 22.24 -15.96 3.78
C VAL A 376 21.68 -14.88 4.70
N VAL A 377 22.55 -14.18 5.42
CA VAL A 377 22.18 -13.08 6.30
C VAL A 377 22.24 -11.77 5.53
N ILE A 378 21.10 -11.07 5.45
CA ILE A 378 20.96 -9.80 4.73
C ILE A 378 20.62 -8.69 5.71
N LYS A 379 21.32 -7.55 5.56
CA LYS A 379 21.07 -6.33 6.32
C LYS A 379 20.80 -5.19 5.35
N ASN A 380 19.67 -4.52 5.50
CA ASN A 380 19.25 -3.38 4.69
C ASN A 380 19.17 -2.12 5.53
N VAL A 381 19.68 -1.02 5.01
CA VAL A 381 19.55 0.31 5.60
C VAL A 381 18.47 1.06 4.82
N PRO A 382 17.31 1.36 5.43
CA PRO A 382 16.23 2.06 4.74
C PRO A 382 16.57 3.52 4.49
N VAL A 383 15.87 4.14 3.55
CA VAL A 383 15.88 5.59 3.36
C VAL A 383 15.08 6.26 4.49
N GLY A 384 15.65 7.32 5.09
CA GLY A 384 15.00 8.07 6.15
C GLY A 384 13.90 8.99 5.63
N VAL A 385 12.76 9.06 6.33
CA VAL A 385 11.67 10.00 6.06
C VAL A 385 11.67 11.10 7.11
N VAL A 386 11.73 12.36 6.69
CA VAL A 386 11.69 13.53 7.60
C VAL A 386 10.22 13.85 7.93
N ARG A 387 9.75 13.41 9.09
CA ARG A 387 8.39 13.67 9.58
C ARG A 387 8.26 14.95 10.40
N LYS A 388 9.32 15.39 11.06
CA LYS A 388 9.30 16.61 11.92
C LYS A 388 10.57 17.40 11.70
N MET A 389 10.43 18.70 11.45
CA MET A 389 11.53 19.66 11.41
C MET A 389 11.40 20.63 12.58
N ARG A 390 12.49 20.85 13.30
CA ARG A 390 12.57 21.88 14.33
C ARG A 390 13.54 22.96 13.87
N VAL A 391 13.05 24.15 13.62
CA VAL A 391 13.85 25.31 13.22
C VAL A 391 14.02 26.22 14.43
N LYS A 392 15.28 26.54 14.77
CA LYS A 392 15.60 27.57 15.78
C LYS A 392 15.89 28.85 15.03
N ILE A 393 15.15 29.88 15.30
CA ILE A 393 15.35 31.22 14.72
C ILE A 393 15.50 32.25 15.84
N GLY A 394 16.40 33.19 15.70
CA GLY A 394 16.61 34.27 16.65
C GLY A 394 17.34 35.45 16.02
N TYR A 395 17.25 36.61 16.65
CA TYR A 395 18.04 37.77 16.25
C TYR A 395 19.45 37.65 16.81
N VAL A 396 20.45 37.93 15.99
CA VAL A 396 21.84 38.00 16.39
C VAL A 396 22.38 39.42 16.13
N LYS A 397 23.36 39.83 16.92
CA LYS A 397 23.98 41.15 16.79
C LYS A 397 24.88 41.27 15.54
N SER A 398 25.42 40.16 15.09
CA SER A 398 26.22 40.02 13.83
C SER A 398 26.13 38.62 13.30
N LEU A 399 26.27 38.48 11.97
CA LEU A 399 26.41 37.19 11.25
C LEU A 399 27.92 36.93 11.12
N SER A 400 28.58 36.56 12.19
CA SER A 400 30.02 36.20 12.18
C SER A 400 30.21 34.73 11.96
#